data_454ce0002895c27f353a0e3a9802fd6f
#
_entry.id   454ce0002895c27f353a0e3a9802fd6f
#
_cell.length_a   1.000
_cell.length_b   1.000
_cell.length_c   1.000
_cell.angle_alpha   90.00
_cell.angle_beta   90.00
_cell.angle_gamma   90.00
#
_symmetry.space_group_name_H-M   'P 1'
#
loop_
_entity.id
_entity.type
_entity.pdbx_description
1 polymer ?
#
loop_
_entity_poly.entity_id
_entity_poly.type
_entity_poly.pdbx_seq_one_letter_code
_entity_poly.pdbx_strand_id
1 'polypeptide(L)' 'MPRYFFNVSNAIEHRDSQGMRLADESTARGHAQRMASNLAARLPPSALPLKLIVTNENGDSLCEEEISVGGPRTGA' A
#
# COMPACT_ATOMS: atom_id res chain seq x y z
N MET A 1 -8.87 6.30 17.17
CA MET A 1 -7.99 6.38 15.99
C MET A 1 -8.58 5.54 14.88
N PRO A 2 -8.69 6.07 13.67
CA PRO A 2 -9.23 5.30 12.55
C PRO A 2 -8.31 4.15 12.16
N ARG A 3 -8.90 3.13 11.57
CA ARG A 3 -8.15 1.98 11.08
C ARG A 3 -8.02 2.06 9.57
N TYR A 4 -6.82 1.80 9.08
CA TYR A 4 -6.51 1.80 7.66
C TYR A 4 -6.03 0.42 7.24
N PHE A 5 -6.38 0.03 6.02
CA PHE A 5 -6.03 -1.28 5.48
C PHE A 5 -5.10 -1.09 4.29
N PHE A 6 -4.03 -1.88 4.28
CA PHE A 6 -3.00 -1.81 3.25
C PHE A 6 -3.08 -3.08 2.41
N ASN A 7 -3.75 -2.97 1.28
CA ASN A 7 -4.03 -4.10 0.39
C ASN A 7 -3.04 -4.11 -0.76
N VAL A 8 -2.52 -5.29 -1.09
CA VAL A 8 -1.59 -5.47 -2.19
C VAL A 8 -2.30 -6.20 -3.32
N SER A 9 -2.20 -5.66 -4.53
CA SER A 9 -2.81 -6.23 -5.72
C SER A 9 -1.75 -6.44 -6.79
N ASN A 10 -1.63 -7.69 -7.26
CA ASN A 10 -0.87 -8.05 -8.45
C ASN A 10 -1.56 -9.28 -9.05
N ALA A 11 -0.82 -10.22 -9.63
CA ALA A 11 -1.41 -11.46 -10.12
C ALA A 11 -2.15 -12.24 -9.03
N ILE A 12 -1.74 -12.05 -7.76
CA ILE A 12 -2.39 -12.64 -6.60
C ILE A 12 -2.77 -11.49 -5.66
N GLU A 13 -4.08 -11.29 -5.47
CA GLU A 13 -4.55 -10.27 -4.54
C GLU A 13 -4.30 -10.69 -3.10
N HIS A 14 -3.78 -9.76 -2.31
CA HIS A 14 -3.60 -9.95 -0.88
C HIS A 14 -4.30 -8.82 -0.14
N ARG A 15 -5.36 -9.14 0.57
CA ARG A 15 -6.11 -8.16 1.35
C ARG A 15 -5.67 -8.18 2.79
N ASP A 16 -5.48 -6.98 3.32
CA ASP A 16 -5.21 -6.79 4.74
C ASP A 16 -6.51 -6.91 5.51
N SER A 17 -6.66 -7.94 6.31
CA SER A 17 -7.87 -8.17 7.09
C SER A 17 -7.81 -7.57 8.48
N GLN A 18 -6.63 -7.18 8.95
CA GLN A 18 -6.45 -6.65 10.31
C GLN A 18 -6.40 -5.14 10.35
N GLY A 19 -5.73 -4.54 9.37
CA GLY A 19 -5.54 -3.11 9.32
C GLY A 19 -4.57 -2.60 10.37
N MET A 20 -4.41 -1.29 10.39
CA MET A 20 -3.54 -0.61 11.34
C MET A 20 -4.23 0.68 11.80
N ARG A 21 -4.21 0.93 13.09
CA ARG A 21 -4.74 2.17 13.65
C ARG A 21 -3.69 3.26 13.55
N LEU A 22 -4.06 4.35 12.88
CA LEU A 22 -3.18 5.48 12.67
C LEU A 22 -3.92 6.76 13.02
N ALA A 23 -3.17 7.81 13.32
CA ALA A 23 -3.75 9.06 13.79
C ALA A 23 -4.67 9.72 12.76
N ASP A 24 -4.24 9.71 11.49
CA ASP A 24 -4.98 10.37 10.42
C ASP A 24 -4.58 9.81 9.06
N GLU A 25 -5.22 10.32 8.01
CA GLU A 25 -4.97 9.91 6.64
C GLU A 25 -3.55 10.22 6.19
N SER A 26 -3.02 11.37 6.61
CA SER A 26 -1.65 11.77 6.28
C SER A 26 -0.63 10.76 6.80
N THR A 27 -0.83 10.29 8.02
CA THR A 27 0.02 9.26 8.62
C THR A 27 -0.09 7.94 7.85
N ALA A 28 -1.31 7.59 7.41
CA ALA A 28 -1.53 6.40 6.62
C ALA A 28 -0.80 6.46 5.28
N ARG A 29 -0.83 7.60 4.62
CA ARG A 29 -0.11 7.81 3.34
C ARG A 29 1.39 7.68 3.52
N GLY A 30 1.93 8.27 4.58
CA GLY A 30 3.36 8.16 4.88
C GLY A 30 3.78 6.71 5.15
N HIS A 31 2.93 5.98 5.87
CA HIS A 31 3.18 4.56 6.12
C HIS A 31 3.16 3.74 4.83
N ALA A 32 2.21 4.04 3.94
CA ALA A 32 2.11 3.37 2.64
C ALA A 32 3.37 3.59 1.79
N GLN A 33 3.90 4.81 1.78
CA GLN A 33 5.11 5.12 1.04
C GLN A 33 6.31 4.32 1.55
N ARG A 34 6.46 4.22 2.86
CA ARG A 34 7.54 3.43 3.46
C ARG A 34 7.37 1.94 3.17
N MET A 35 6.15 1.46 3.25
CA MET A 35 5.84 0.07 2.93
C MET A 35 6.16 -0.24 1.45
N ALA A 36 5.78 0.67 0.55
CA ALA A 36 6.07 0.52 -0.88
C ALA A 36 7.58 0.48 -1.14
N SER A 37 8.35 1.35 -0.49
CA SER A 37 9.81 1.35 -0.63
C SER A 37 10.42 0.04 -0.13
N ASN A 38 9.93 -0.47 0.99
CA ASN A 38 10.42 -1.73 1.54
C ASN A 38 10.09 -2.91 0.62
N LEU A 39 8.89 -2.94 0.06
CA LEU A 39 8.50 -3.99 -0.86
C LEU A 39 9.33 -3.94 -2.13
N ALA A 40 9.56 -2.75 -2.67
CA ALA A 40 10.39 -2.58 -3.87
C ALA A 40 11.82 -3.09 -3.65
N ALA A 41 12.36 -2.93 -2.44
CA ALA A 41 13.70 -3.37 -2.11
C ALA A 41 13.80 -4.88 -1.87
N ARG A 42 12.70 -5.50 -1.40
CA ARG A 42 12.70 -6.91 -1.00
C ARG A 42 12.21 -7.87 -2.06
N LEU A 43 11.30 -7.43 -2.92
CA LEU A 43 10.69 -8.30 -3.89
C LEU A 43 11.55 -8.44 -5.15
N PRO A 44 11.58 -9.65 -5.75
CA PRO A 44 12.27 -9.82 -7.01
C PRO A 44 11.51 -9.13 -8.16
N PRO A 45 12.18 -8.79 -9.26
CA PRO A 45 11.51 -8.18 -10.41
C PRO A 45 10.34 -8.99 -10.96
N SER A 46 10.36 -10.31 -10.79
CA SER A 46 9.28 -11.19 -11.24
C SER A 46 7.99 -11.01 -10.44
N ALA A 47 8.06 -10.45 -9.25
CA ALA A 47 6.89 -10.16 -8.41
C ALA A 47 6.30 -8.78 -8.71
N LEU A 48 6.96 -7.99 -9.52
CA LEU A 48 6.55 -6.63 -9.85
C LEU A 48 6.00 -6.56 -11.28
N PRO A 49 5.20 -5.54 -11.63
CA PRO A 49 4.69 -4.51 -10.74
C PRO A 49 3.54 -4.98 -9.85
N LEU A 50 3.32 -4.27 -8.77
CA LEU A 50 2.16 -4.48 -7.94
C LEU A 50 1.64 -3.14 -7.43
N LYS A 51 0.41 -3.13 -6.92
CA LYS A 51 -0.20 -1.93 -6.35
C LYS A 51 -0.46 -2.13 -4.88
N LEU A 52 -0.16 -1.09 -4.11
CA LEU A 52 -0.53 -1.00 -2.71
C LEU A 52 -1.69 -0.01 -2.62
N ILE A 53 -2.84 -0.48 -2.18
CA ILE A 53 -4.05 0.32 -2.09
C ILE A 53 -4.41 0.48 -0.62
N VAL A 54 -4.49 1.73 -0.18
CA VAL A 54 -4.87 2.05 1.20
C VAL A 54 -6.36 2.37 1.25
N THR A 55 -7.07 1.64 2.09
CA THR A 55 -8.50 1.89 2.30
C THR A 55 -8.76 2.22 3.76
N ASN A 56 -9.88 2.91 4.03
CA ASN A 56 -10.32 3.19 5.39
C ASN A 56 -11.32 2.13 5.87
N GLU A 57 -11.87 2.34 7.07
CA GLU A 57 -12.84 1.41 7.67
C GLU A 57 -14.12 1.25 6.85
N ASN A 58 -14.45 2.24 6.05
CA ASN A 58 -15.65 2.20 5.21
C ASN A 58 -15.39 1.53 3.86
N GLY A 59 -14.14 1.16 3.58
CA GLY A 59 -13.78 0.57 2.31
C GLY A 59 -13.43 1.58 1.24
N ASP A 60 -13.37 2.88 1.58
CA ASP A 60 -13.00 3.91 0.62
C ASP A 60 -11.51 3.88 0.35
N SER A 61 -11.15 3.95 -0.92
CA SER A 61 -9.75 4.02 -1.34
C SER A 61 -9.21 5.43 -1.12
N LEU A 62 -8.17 5.54 -0.30
CA LEU A 62 -7.56 6.82 0.04
C LEU A 62 -6.38 7.16 -0.86
N CYS A 63 -5.55 6.18 -1.16
CA CYS A 63 -4.41 6.38 -2.04
C CYS A 63 -3.95 5.05 -2.62
N GLU A 64 -3.20 5.12 -3.70
CA GLU A 64 -2.58 3.97 -4.34
C GLU A 64 -1.12 4.25 -4.57
N GLU A 65 -0.27 3.25 -4.31
CA GLU A 65 1.14 3.30 -4.61
C GLU A 65 1.46 2.19 -5.60
N GLU A 66 2.02 2.55 -6.75
CA GLU A 66 2.48 1.55 -7.71
C GLU A 66 3.93 1.20 -7.40
N ILE A 67 4.19 -0.08 -7.24
CA ILE A 67 5.53 -0.60 -6.97
C ILE A 67 6.02 -1.28 -8.22
N SER A 68 7.10 -0.76 -8.80
CA SER A 68 7.66 -1.30 -10.03
C SER A 68 9.18 -1.45 -9.90
N VAL A 69 9.78 -2.07 -10.92
CA VAL A 69 11.24 -2.16 -10.97
C VAL A 69 11.82 -0.75 -10.99
N GLY A 70 12.71 -0.45 -10.04
CA GLY A 70 13.29 0.88 -9.90
C GLY A 70 12.69 1.70 -8.78
N GLY A 71 11.66 1.20 -8.09
CA GLY A 71 11.11 1.82 -6.91
C GLY A 71 9.62 2.13 -7.00
N PRO A 72 9.06 2.69 -5.92
CA PRO A 72 7.64 3.01 -5.86
C PRO A 72 7.34 4.27 -6.66
N ARG A 73 6.12 4.32 -7.22
CA ARG A 73 5.59 5.54 -7.85
C ARG A 73 4.28 5.88 -7.18
N THR A 74 4.16 7.13 -6.77
CA THR A 74 2.91 7.61 -6.19
C THR A 74 1.93 7.91 -7.31
N GLY A 75 0.74 7.32 -7.23
CA GLY A 75 -0.35 7.63 -8.15
C GLY A 75 -0.88 9.02 -7.85
N ALA A 76 -0.73 9.91 -8.77
CA ALA A 76 -1.21 11.27 -8.61
C ALA A 76 -2.61 11.43 -9.15
#